data_dcd0f7962c982434f9c6a9ded9a961cc
#
_entry.id   dcd0f7962c982434f9c6a9ded9a961cc
#
_cell.length_a   1.000
_cell.length_b   1.000
_cell.length_c   1.000
_cell.angle_alpha   90.00
_cell.angle_beta   90.00
_cell.angle_gamma   90.00
#
_symmetry.space_group_name_H-M   'P 1'
#
loop_
_entity.id
_entity.type
_entity.pdbx_description
1 polymer ?
#
loop_
_entity_poly.entity_id
_entity_poly.type
_entity_poly.pdbx_seq_one_letter_code
_entity_poly.pdbx_strand_id
1 'polypeptide(L)'
;MSEYNDIISKRRKYLAPSLSLSYDEPLHIVRGKGQYLYDSNGKEYLDAVNNIAHVGHCHPRVIEAANVQSKQLNTNTRYLHNSVLNYAQNLSQTLPDELEICYFTNSGSESNDLALRIARLYSNSNESIVLSGAYHGHTSSLIDISPYKFDGPGGSGKQDFVHVIPVPDVFRGEHTLKGVKPEQYYADLIKKTITQIRQKGKRLAFFIVEPIMGCGGQIILPASFMTEAFKSVKEAGGLCIVDEVQIGFGRVGSHFWGFEMSGVIPDIITIGKPIGNGHPLSVVITKKNIAEVFNNGMEYFNSFGGNPVSSEIGQAVLDIIKEEDLQKNAYETGTYLLTGLEDLKDKYHIIGDIRGCGLFIGIELIKNYENMLPAAHEAELVVNQMKQKGVLISLDGPDYNVLKIKPPLVFNKNNADYLLESLEAVMVDNNFR
;
A
#
# COMPACT_ATOMS: atom_id res chain seq x y z
N MET A 1 -3.78 -15.74 36.84
CA MET A 1 -3.54 -14.68 35.83
C MET A 1 -4.69 -14.76 34.83
N SER A 2 -5.21 -13.63 34.33
CA SER A 2 -6.21 -13.70 33.26
C SER A 2 -5.58 -14.30 31.99
N GLU A 3 -6.37 -14.93 31.14
CA GLU A 3 -5.94 -15.47 29.84
C GLU A 3 -5.19 -14.40 29.04
N TYR A 4 -5.67 -13.19 29.03
CA TYR A 4 -5.04 -12.03 28.39
C TYR A 4 -3.60 -11.79 28.89
N ASN A 5 -3.37 -11.80 30.19
CA ASN A 5 -2.02 -11.59 30.76
C ASN A 5 -1.07 -12.75 30.41
N ASP A 6 -1.57 -13.97 30.30
CA ASP A 6 -0.78 -15.13 29.85
C ASP A 6 -0.35 -14.98 28.38
N ILE A 7 -1.25 -14.54 27.51
CA ILE A 7 -0.95 -14.27 26.09
C ILE A 7 0.11 -13.15 25.96
N ILE A 8 -0.01 -12.04 26.67
CA ILE A 8 0.98 -10.97 26.67
C ILE A 8 2.35 -11.47 27.17
N SER A 9 2.36 -12.29 28.24
CA SER A 9 3.59 -12.90 28.77
C SER A 9 4.26 -13.82 27.76
N LYS A 10 3.48 -14.70 27.11
CA LYS A 10 3.97 -15.61 26.04
C LYS A 10 4.50 -14.83 24.85
N ARG A 11 3.79 -13.77 24.43
CA ARG A 11 4.24 -12.91 23.34
C ARG A 11 5.61 -12.28 23.65
N ARG A 12 5.77 -11.70 24.84
CA ARG A 12 7.04 -11.09 25.27
C ARG A 12 8.19 -12.10 25.35
N LYS A 13 7.87 -13.38 25.66
CA LYS A 13 8.87 -14.45 25.79
C LYS A 13 9.32 -15.02 24.43
N TYR A 14 8.39 -15.16 23.48
CA TYR A 14 8.63 -15.93 22.26
C TYR A 14 8.66 -15.13 20.96
N LEU A 15 8.16 -13.88 20.95
CA LEU A 15 8.22 -13.01 19.78
C LEU A 15 9.21 -11.87 19.97
N ALA A 16 9.80 -11.42 18.86
CA ALA A 16 10.78 -10.34 18.86
C ALA A 16 10.18 -9.03 19.43
N PRO A 17 10.91 -8.28 20.27
CA PRO A 17 10.41 -7.02 20.83
C PRO A 17 10.19 -5.92 19.80
N SER A 18 10.79 -6.04 18.60
CA SER A 18 10.57 -5.14 17.47
C SER A 18 9.20 -5.32 16.78
N LEU A 19 8.44 -6.37 17.11
CA LEU A 19 7.06 -6.57 16.65
C LEU A 19 6.12 -5.77 17.54
N SER A 20 5.78 -4.55 17.12
CA SER A 20 4.86 -3.67 17.84
C SER A 20 3.43 -4.22 17.89
N LEU A 21 2.68 -3.79 18.90
CA LEU A 21 1.24 -3.96 18.98
C LEU A 21 0.56 -2.62 18.66
N SER A 22 -0.63 -2.68 18.10
CA SER A 22 -1.47 -1.50 17.92
C SER A 22 -2.21 -1.21 19.23
N TYR A 23 -2.46 0.07 19.49
CA TYR A 23 -3.21 0.61 20.62
C TYR A 23 -2.52 0.43 21.99
N ASP A 24 -2.77 1.36 22.92
CA ASP A 24 -2.25 1.34 24.30
C ASP A 24 -2.68 0.07 25.04
N GLU A 25 -3.93 -0.33 24.83
CA GLU A 25 -4.46 -1.62 25.26
C GLU A 25 -4.63 -2.53 24.05
N PRO A 26 -3.70 -3.47 23.80
CA PRO A 26 -3.75 -4.37 22.68
C PRO A 26 -5.00 -5.24 22.66
N LEU A 27 -5.51 -5.53 21.46
CA LEU A 27 -6.68 -6.37 21.26
C LEU A 27 -6.31 -7.85 21.14
N HIS A 28 -7.04 -8.71 21.84
CA HIS A 28 -7.00 -10.16 21.63
C HIS A 28 -8.09 -10.55 20.63
N ILE A 29 -7.78 -10.43 19.32
CA ILE A 29 -8.70 -10.76 18.23
C ILE A 29 -8.70 -12.27 17.99
N VAL A 30 -9.89 -12.87 17.93
CA VAL A 30 -10.07 -14.32 17.77
C VAL A 30 -10.92 -14.71 16.55
N ARG A 31 -11.61 -13.75 15.93
CA ARG A 31 -12.49 -14.01 14.77
C ARG A 31 -12.57 -12.79 13.88
N GLY A 32 -12.75 -13.02 12.56
CA GLY A 32 -13.09 -12.00 11.59
C GLY A 32 -14.27 -12.42 10.72
N LYS A 33 -15.08 -11.48 10.24
CA LYS A 33 -16.17 -11.70 9.27
C LYS A 33 -16.46 -10.42 8.49
N GLY A 34 -16.34 -10.46 7.18
CA GLY A 34 -16.56 -9.27 6.34
C GLY A 34 -15.63 -8.12 6.75
N GLN A 35 -16.18 -6.99 7.11
CA GLN A 35 -15.44 -5.82 7.58
C GLN A 35 -15.31 -5.74 9.11
N TYR A 36 -15.58 -6.83 9.84
CA TYR A 36 -15.57 -6.84 11.30
C TYR A 36 -14.55 -7.82 11.88
N LEU A 37 -13.92 -7.41 12.98
CA LEU A 37 -13.10 -8.23 13.86
C LEU A 37 -13.77 -8.38 15.22
N TYR A 38 -13.51 -9.50 15.90
CA TYR A 38 -14.11 -9.81 17.20
C TYR A 38 -13.04 -10.21 18.19
N ASP A 39 -13.09 -9.62 19.38
CA ASP A 39 -12.20 -10.01 20.48
C ASP A 39 -12.67 -11.28 21.22
N SER A 40 -11.86 -11.73 22.18
CA SER A 40 -12.17 -12.90 23.02
C SER A 40 -13.40 -12.75 23.90
N ASN A 41 -13.87 -11.52 24.13
CA ASN A 41 -15.09 -11.25 24.90
C ASN A 41 -16.32 -11.16 23.99
N GLY A 42 -16.13 -11.29 22.69
CA GLY A 42 -17.21 -11.18 21.70
C GLY A 42 -17.52 -9.74 21.26
N LYS A 43 -16.76 -8.75 21.72
CA LYS A 43 -16.94 -7.36 21.26
C LYS A 43 -16.56 -7.27 19.79
N GLU A 44 -17.45 -6.66 19.01
CA GLU A 44 -17.28 -6.38 17.60
C GLU A 44 -16.52 -5.06 17.38
N TYR A 45 -15.64 -5.07 16.40
CA TYR A 45 -14.90 -3.89 15.94
C TYR A 45 -15.04 -3.76 14.42
N LEU A 46 -15.45 -2.58 13.96
CA LEU A 46 -15.41 -2.21 12.55
C LEU A 46 -13.94 -2.01 12.13
N ASP A 47 -13.47 -2.83 11.21
CA ASP A 47 -12.11 -2.77 10.70
C ASP A 47 -12.02 -1.72 9.57
N ALA A 48 -11.52 -0.56 9.89
CA ALA A 48 -11.28 0.51 8.94
C ALA A 48 -9.79 0.66 8.53
N VAL A 49 -8.95 -0.35 8.81
CA VAL A 49 -7.49 -0.23 8.60
C VAL A 49 -6.82 -1.40 7.90
N ASN A 50 -7.38 -2.62 7.97
CA ASN A 50 -6.69 -3.81 7.45
C ASN A 50 -6.95 -4.03 5.95
N ASN A 51 -6.17 -3.38 5.11
CA ASN A 51 -6.21 -3.53 3.66
C ASN A 51 -5.70 -4.90 3.14
N ILE A 52 -5.39 -5.84 4.04
CA ILE A 52 -4.97 -7.21 3.71
C ILE A 52 -6.20 -8.08 3.42
N ALA A 53 -7.26 -7.97 4.24
CA ALA A 53 -8.52 -8.68 4.06
C ALA A 53 -9.39 -7.97 3.02
N HIS A 54 -8.93 -7.94 1.79
CA HIS A 54 -9.40 -7.05 0.74
C HIS A 54 -10.89 -7.22 0.40
N VAL A 55 -11.33 -8.48 0.21
CA VAL A 55 -12.73 -8.83 -0.04
C VAL A 55 -13.50 -9.20 1.24
N GLY A 56 -12.94 -8.84 2.40
CA GLY A 56 -13.50 -9.12 3.72
C GLY A 56 -12.85 -10.31 4.43
N HIS A 57 -12.84 -10.23 5.76
CA HIS A 57 -12.33 -11.30 6.61
C HIS A 57 -13.12 -12.59 6.41
N CYS A 58 -12.43 -13.72 6.30
CA CYS A 58 -13.00 -15.05 6.22
C CYS A 58 -14.05 -15.19 5.11
N HIS A 59 -13.80 -14.60 3.92
CA HIS A 59 -14.73 -14.69 2.80
C HIS A 59 -14.95 -16.15 2.38
N PRO A 60 -16.19 -16.66 2.32
CA PRO A 60 -16.48 -18.09 2.11
C PRO A 60 -15.85 -18.68 0.84
N ARG A 61 -15.91 -17.95 -0.27
CA ARG A 61 -15.36 -18.40 -1.56
C ARG A 61 -13.83 -18.50 -1.54
N VAL A 62 -13.14 -17.60 -0.83
CA VAL A 62 -11.68 -17.66 -0.66
C VAL A 62 -11.28 -18.89 0.15
N ILE A 63 -12.03 -19.18 1.24
CA ILE A 63 -11.82 -20.36 2.07
C ILE A 63 -12.07 -21.63 1.27
N GLU A 64 -13.15 -21.69 0.49
CA GLU A 64 -13.50 -22.86 -0.33
C GLU A 64 -12.46 -23.12 -1.41
N ALA A 65 -11.99 -22.10 -2.13
CA ALA A 65 -10.92 -22.24 -3.13
C ALA A 65 -9.66 -22.87 -2.52
N ALA A 66 -9.24 -22.38 -1.35
CA ALA A 66 -8.10 -22.96 -0.61
C ALA A 66 -8.35 -24.42 -0.22
N ASN A 67 -9.53 -24.72 0.33
CA ASN A 67 -9.87 -26.07 0.81
C ASN A 67 -9.94 -27.08 -0.33
N VAL A 68 -10.58 -26.74 -1.45
CA VAL A 68 -10.71 -27.60 -2.62
C VAL A 68 -9.34 -27.93 -3.20
N GLN A 69 -8.53 -26.90 -3.47
CA GLN A 69 -7.22 -27.13 -4.09
C GLN A 69 -6.22 -27.82 -3.14
N SER A 70 -6.25 -27.53 -1.84
CA SER A 70 -5.38 -28.18 -0.85
C SER A 70 -5.62 -29.70 -0.74
N LYS A 71 -6.85 -30.18 -1.02
CA LYS A 71 -7.17 -31.61 -1.05
C LYS A 71 -6.64 -32.34 -2.29
N GLN A 72 -6.28 -31.59 -3.34
CA GLN A 72 -5.81 -32.15 -4.61
C GLN A 72 -4.29 -32.14 -4.69
N LEU A 73 -3.69 -30.95 -4.64
CA LEU A 73 -2.25 -30.77 -4.79
C LEU A 73 -1.86 -29.35 -4.37
N ASN A 74 -0.75 -29.23 -3.65
CA ASN A 74 0.00 -28.00 -3.50
C ASN A 74 1.49 -28.26 -3.73
N THR A 75 2.07 -27.66 -4.79
CA THR A 75 3.46 -27.87 -5.20
C THR A 75 4.03 -26.61 -5.87
N ASN A 76 5.28 -26.68 -6.30
CA ASN A 76 5.97 -25.54 -6.93
C ASN A 76 5.75 -25.50 -8.46
N THR A 77 6.23 -24.41 -9.08
CA THR A 77 6.06 -24.12 -10.51
C THR A 77 6.95 -24.93 -11.46
N ARG A 78 7.76 -25.88 -10.95
CA ARG A 78 8.54 -26.79 -11.81
C ARG A 78 7.68 -27.86 -12.49
N TYR A 79 6.41 -27.99 -12.09
CA TYR A 79 5.43 -28.87 -12.70
C TYR A 79 4.33 -28.04 -13.37
N LEU A 80 3.82 -28.49 -14.51
CA LEU A 80 2.70 -27.84 -15.18
C LEU A 80 1.43 -27.98 -14.34
N HIS A 81 0.76 -26.86 -14.10
CA HIS A 81 -0.52 -26.84 -13.42
C HIS A 81 -1.40 -25.71 -13.94
N ASN A 82 -2.67 -26.00 -14.19
CA ASN A 82 -3.60 -25.04 -14.80
C ASN A 82 -3.88 -23.83 -13.90
N SER A 83 -3.98 -24.00 -12.59
CA SER A 83 -4.31 -22.92 -11.65
C SER A 83 -3.40 -21.70 -11.78
N VAL A 84 -2.08 -21.91 -11.81
CA VAL A 84 -1.12 -20.81 -11.94
C VAL A 84 -1.19 -20.14 -13.31
N LEU A 85 -1.39 -20.93 -14.38
CA LEU A 85 -1.49 -20.41 -15.74
C LEU A 85 -2.78 -19.60 -15.94
N ASN A 86 -3.92 -20.14 -15.48
CA ASN A 86 -5.20 -19.45 -15.54
C ASN A 86 -5.18 -18.15 -14.76
N TYR A 87 -4.63 -18.18 -13.52
CA TYR A 87 -4.54 -16.98 -12.71
C TYR A 87 -3.60 -15.93 -13.32
N ALA A 88 -2.44 -16.32 -13.84
CA ALA A 88 -1.53 -15.42 -14.56
C ALA A 88 -2.21 -14.77 -15.76
N GLN A 89 -2.92 -15.55 -16.57
CA GLN A 89 -3.67 -15.06 -17.72
C GLN A 89 -4.78 -14.08 -17.32
N ASN A 90 -5.62 -14.44 -16.34
CA ASN A 90 -6.74 -13.60 -15.91
C ASN A 90 -6.24 -12.32 -15.23
N LEU A 91 -5.12 -12.38 -14.53
CA LEU A 91 -4.50 -11.22 -13.90
C LEU A 91 -3.91 -10.27 -14.95
N SER A 92 -3.18 -10.79 -15.96
CA SER A 92 -2.63 -9.95 -17.03
C SER A 92 -3.71 -9.32 -17.90
N GLN A 93 -4.88 -9.94 -18.06
CA GLN A 93 -6.03 -9.34 -18.75
C GLN A 93 -6.63 -8.11 -18.05
N THR A 94 -6.26 -7.84 -16.79
CA THR A 94 -6.65 -6.60 -16.07
C THR A 94 -5.67 -5.45 -16.28
N LEU A 95 -4.61 -5.68 -17.05
CA LEU A 95 -3.49 -4.77 -17.27
C LEU A 95 -3.39 -4.39 -18.76
N PRO A 96 -2.65 -3.31 -19.10
CA PRO A 96 -2.25 -3.05 -20.47
C PRO A 96 -1.52 -4.25 -21.10
N ASP A 97 -1.78 -4.54 -22.38
CA ASP A 97 -1.28 -5.71 -23.12
C ASP A 97 0.24 -5.93 -23.01
N GLU A 98 1.00 -4.85 -22.79
CA GLU A 98 2.46 -4.91 -22.65
C GLU A 98 2.93 -5.58 -21.34
N LEU A 99 2.07 -5.68 -20.33
CA LEU A 99 2.36 -6.21 -19.00
C LEU A 99 1.80 -7.63 -18.85
N GLU A 100 2.52 -8.59 -19.42
CA GLU A 100 2.02 -9.96 -19.60
C GLU A 100 2.78 -11.04 -18.83
N ILE A 101 4.04 -10.77 -18.38
CA ILE A 101 4.90 -11.79 -17.77
C ILE A 101 4.84 -11.70 -16.25
N CYS A 102 4.34 -12.76 -15.61
CA CYS A 102 4.15 -12.87 -14.17
C CYS A 102 5.27 -13.68 -13.49
N TYR A 103 5.80 -13.15 -12.38
CA TYR A 103 6.64 -13.88 -11.41
C TYR A 103 5.93 -13.89 -10.07
N PHE A 104 5.38 -15.03 -9.67
CA PHE A 104 4.70 -15.16 -8.38
C PHE A 104 5.69 -15.26 -7.22
N THR A 105 5.37 -14.55 -6.15
CA THR A 105 6.11 -14.50 -4.88
C THR A 105 5.12 -14.60 -3.70
N ASN A 106 5.55 -14.36 -2.46
CA ASN A 106 4.71 -14.59 -1.28
C ASN A 106 4.45 -13.33 -0.45
N SER A 107 5.14 -12.24 -0.74
CA SER A 107 4.98 -10.96 -0.04
C SER A 107 5.34 -9.79 -0.95
N GLY A 108 4.78 -8.60 -0.66
CA GLY A 108 5.15 -7.38 -1.36
C GLY A 108 6.65 -7.07 -1.26
N SER A 109 7.31 -7.45 -0.16
CA SER A 109 8.76 -7.33 -0.03
C SER A 109 9.52 -8.23 -1.00
N GLU A 110 9.11 -9.49 -1.18
CA GLU A 110 9.70 -10.36 -2.20
C GLU A 110 9.49 -9.82 -3.63
N SER A 111 8.27 -9.33 -3.92
CA SER A 111 7.96 -8.75 -5.24
C SER A 111 8.83 -7.53 -5.52
N ASN A 112 8.89 -6.59 -4.59
CA ASN A 112 9.70 -5.39 -4.77
C ASN A 112 11.19 -5.73 -4.90
N ASP A 113 11.71 -6.64 -4.08
CA ASP A 113 13.10 -7.08 -4.16
C ASP A 113 13.44 -7.73 -5.52
N LEU A 114 12.53 -8.57 -6.02
CA LEU A 114 12.65 -9.15 -7.36
C LEU A 114 12.57 -8.08 -8.46
N ALA A 115 11.68 -7.11 -8.34
CA ALA A 115 11.56 -5.99 -9.28
C ALA A 115 12.86 -5.16 -9.34
N LEU A 116 13.49 -4.89 -8.19
CA LEU A 116 14.78 -4.22 -8.13
C LEU A 116 15.86 -5.05 -8.81
N ARG A 117 15.89 -6.37 -8.54
CA ARG A 117 16.87 -7.28 -9.15
C ARG A 117 16.73 -7.31 -10.68
N ILE A 118 15.49 -7.36 -11.21
CA ILE A 118 15.21 -7.29 -12.64
C ILE A 118 15.70 -5.96 -13.23
N ALA A 119 15.36 -4.84 -12.59
CA ALA A 119 15.72 -3.51 -13.07
C ALA A 119 17.25 -3.24 -13.06
N ARG A 120 17.93 -3.68 -12.01
CA ARG A 120 19.40 -3.58 -11.89
C ARG A 120 20.11 -4.39 -12.97
N LEU A 121 19.64 -5.60 -13.23
CA LEU A 121 20.18 -6.43 -14.28
C LEU A 121 19.95 -5.82 -15.67
N TYR A 122 18.70 -5.37 -15.95
CA TYR A 122 18.32 -4.75 -17.22
C TYR A 122 19.19 -3.52 -17.55
N SER A 123 19.41 -2.64 -16.59
CA SER A 123 20.16 -1.39 -16.76
C SER A 123 21.67 -1.54 -16.58
N ASN A 124 22.13 -2.67 -16.03
CA ASN A 124 23.49 -2.86 -15.52
C ASN A 124 23.91 -1.70 -14.58
N SER A 125 23.04 -1.34 -13.63
CA SER A 125 23.24 -0.25 -12.67
C SER A 125 22.50 -0.50 -11.36
N ASN A 126 22.91 0.21 -10.29
CA ASN A 126 22.21 0.24 -9.01
C ASN A 126 21.57 1.60 -8.71
N GLU A 127 21.88 2.64 -9.49
CA GLU A 127 21.38 4.00 -9.24
C GLU A 127 19.86 4.04 -9.30
N SER A 128 19.23 4.49 -8.23
CA SER A 128 17.77 4.45 -8.06
C SER A 128 17.22 5.79 -7.60
N ILE A 129 16.03 6.13 -8.06
CA ILE A 129 15.26 7.30 -7.59
C ILE A 129 14.08 6.80 -6.80
N VAL A 130 13.82 7.42 -5.65
CA VAL A 130 12.68 7.17 -4.76
C VAL A 130 12.11 8.48 -4.24
N LEU A 131 10.85 8.48 -3.77
CA LEU A 131 10.25 9.66 -3.13
C LEU A 131 10.50 9.64 -1.62
N SER A 132 10.67 10.82 -1.01
CA SER A 132 10.76 10.93 0.45
C SER A 132 9.50 10.33 1.11
N GLY A 133 9.67 9.66 2.25
CA GLY A 133 8.59 8.97 2.95
C GLY A 133 8.09 7.67 2.30
N ALA A 134 8.65 7.24 1.16
CA ALA A 134 8.28 5.98 0.52
C ALA A 134 8.67 4.75 1.35
N TYR A 135 7.85 3.68 1.26
CA TYR A 135 8.11 2.39 1.88
C TYR A 135 7.79 1.25 0.93
N HIS A 136 8.82 0.48 0.58
CA HIS A 136 8.69 -0.60 -0.40
C HIS A 136 8.92 -2.01 0.18
N GLY A 137 9.17 -2.13 1.48
CA GLY A 137 9.33 -3.43 2.14
C GLY A 137 10.44 -3.47 3.18
N HIS A 138 10.73 -4.69 3.69
CA HIS A 138 11.59 -4.88 4.87
C HIS A 138 12.79 -5.81 4.64
N THR A 139 13.06 -6.25 3.39
CA THR A 139 14.33 -6.88 3.07
C THR A 139 15.46 -5.85 3.10
N SER A 140 16.70 -6.27 3.26
CA SER A 140 17.85 -5.34 3.35
C SER A 140 17.92 -4.39 2.15
N SER A 141 17.73 -4.91 0.93
CA SER A 141 17.73 -4.12 -0.30
C SER A 141 16.58 -3.12 -0.38
N LEU A 142 15.43 -3.41 0.25
CA LEU A 142 14.28 -2.51 0.29
C LEU A 142 14.36 -1.49 1.42
N ILE A 143 14.97 -1.82 2.54
CA ILE A 143 15.33 -0.83 3.58
C ILE A 143 16.23 0.23 2.98
N ASP A 144 17.22 -0.16 2.16
CA ASP A 144 18.14 0.76 1.49
C ASP A 144 17.43 1.80 0.59
N ILE A 145 16.25 1.49 0.06
CA ILE A 145 15.48 2.35 -0.85
C ILE A 145 14.17 2.87 -0.25
N SER A 146 13.94 2.67 1.03
CA SER A 146 12.72 3.11 1.73
C SER A 146 13.02 4.25 2.70
N PRO A 147 12.91 5.53 2.29
CA PRO A 147 13.15 6.69 3.16
C PRO A 147 12.36 6.65 4.46
N TYR A 148 11.13 6.17 4.43
CA TYR A 148 10.33 5.95 5.63
C TYR A 148 11.05 5.13 6.71
N LYS A 149 11.99 4.24 6.30
CA LYS A 149 12.77 3.40 7.22
C LYS A 149 14.16 3.95 7.50
N PHE A 150 14.94 4.28 6.47
CA PHE A 150 16.32 4.67 6.69
C PHE A 150 16.47 6.08 7.29
N ASP A 151 15.48 6.98 7.14
CA ASP A 151 15.39 8.28 7.79
C ASP A 151 14.62 8.22 9.12
N GLY A 152 13.91 7.13 9.39
CA GLY A 152 13.13 6.92 10.62
C GLY A 152 13.97 6.42 11.81
N PRO A 153 13.33 6.21 12.96
CA PRO A 153 14.01 5.71 14.17
C PRO A 153 14.74 4.39 13.93
N GLY A 154 16.03 4.35 14.25
CA GLY A 154 16.90 3.17 14.04
C GLY A 154 17.39 3.00 12.62
N GLY A 155 17.07 3.91 11.71
CA GLY A 155 17.57 3.92 10.34
C GLY A 155 19.06 4.31 10.27
N SER A 156 19.73 3.82 9.23
CA SER A 156 21.16 4.06 8.97
C SER A 156 21.46 5.12 7.90
N GLY A 157 20.43 5.85 7.46
CA GLY A 157 20.51 6.79 6.35
C GLY A 157 20.53 6.11 4.98
N LYS A 158 20.51 6.91 3.93
CA LYS A 158 20.46 6.44 2.54
C LYS A 158 21.79 5.93 2.04
N GLN A 159 21.76 4.97 1.12
CA GLN A 159 22.91 4.50 0.39
C GLN A 159 23.32 5.49 -0.72
N ASP A 160 24.58 5.48 -1.14
CA ASP A 160 25.14 6.40 -2.17
C ASP A 160 24.46 6.28 -3.54
N PHE A 161 23.92 5.12 -3.86
CA PHE A 161 23.21 4.85 -5.12
C PHE A 161 21.73 5.20 -5.07
N VAL A 162 21.22 5.69 -3.94
CA VAL A 162 19.81 6.06 -3.74
C VAL A 162 19.67 7.58 -3.80
N HIS A 163 18.81 8.05 -4.70
CA HIS A 163 18.51 9.46 -4.88
C HIS A 163 17.09 9.72 -4.43
N VAL A 164 16.94 10.48 -3.35
CA VAL A 164 15.64 10.83 -2.78
C VAL A 164 15.15 12.13 -3.39
N ILE A 165 13.95 12.11 -3.96
CA ILE A 165 13.23 13.30 -4.42
C ILE A 165 12.16 13.64 -3.37
N PRO A 166 11.97 14.90 -2.99
CA PRO A 166 10.87 15.29 -2.14
C PRO A 166 9.54 14.82 -2.71
N VAL A 167 8.65 14.31 -1.85
CA VAL A 167 7.31 13.88 -2.28
C VAL A 167 6.51 15.10 -2.77
N PRO A 168 5.77 14.97 -3.89
CA PRO A 168 4.90 16.02 -4.40
C PRO A 168 3.66 16.23 -3.51
N ASP A 169 3.85 16.68 -2.28
CA ASP A 169 2.77 16.97 -1.34
C ASP A 169 2.22 18.37 -1.58
N VAL A 170 0.96 18.46 -2.01
CA VAL A 170 0.30 19.74 -2.30
C VAL A 170 -0.15 20.48 -1.04
N PHE A 171 -0.18 19.82 0.11
CA PHE A 171 -0.55 20.42 1.40
C PHE A 171 0.67 20.95 2.16
N ARG A 172 1.71 20.10 2.37
CA ARG A 172 2.94 20.43 3.11
C ARG A 172 4.15 20.66 2.26
N GLY A 173 4.08 20.33 0.98
CA GLY A 173 5.24 20.36 0.09
C GLY A 173 5.80 21.77 -0.08
N GLU A 174 7.06 21.83 -0.50
CA GLU A 174 7.77 23.09 -0.79
C GLU A 174 7.05 23.92 -1.86
N HIS A 175 6.35 23.25 -2.78
CA HIS A 175 5.51 23.86 -3.82
C HIS A 175 4.06 23.35 -3.68
N THR A 176 3.25 24.10 -2.97
CA THR A 176 1.81 23.87 -2.85
C THR A 176 1.06 24.48 -4.05
N LEU A 177 -0.25 24.21 -4.15
CA LEU A 177 -1.12 24.71 -5.24
C LEU A 177 -1.15 26.23 -5.44
N LYS A 178 -0.55 27.03 -4.56
CA LYS A 178 -0.55 28.50 -4.62
C LYS A 178 0.57 29.12 -5.49
N GLY A 179 1.32 28.30 -6.26
CA GLY A 179 2.48 28.75 -7.03
C GLY A 179 2.57 28.17 -8.44
N VAL A 180 3.82 28.03 -8.94
CA VAL A 180 4.13 27.31 -10.17
C VAL A 180 3.57 25.89 -10.07
N LYS A 181 3.10 25.32 -11.19
CA LYS A 181 2.55 23.95 -11.26
C LYS A 181 3.42 22.98 -10.47
N PRO A 182 2.98 22.51 -9.30
CA PRO A 182 3.86 21.71 -8.42
C PRO A 182 4.35 20.44 -9.09
N GLU A 183 3.53 19.83 -9.95
CA GLU A 183 3.87 18.62 -10.71
C GLU A 183 5.10 18.81 -11.61
N GLN A 184 5.25 19.98 -12.24
CA GLN A 184 6.38 20.29 -13.10
C GLN A 184 7.67 20.46 -12.30
N TYR A 185 7.60 21.15 -11.16
CA TYR A 185 8.75 21.33 -10.27
C TYR A 185 9.33 19.99 -9.83
N TYR A 186 8.48 19.09 -9.31
CA TYR A 186 8.94 17.79 -8.81
C TYR A 186 9.45 16.88 -9.94
N ALA A 187 8.84 16.93 -11.12
CA ALA A 187 9.33 16.22 -12.30
C ALA A 187 10.70 16.74 -12.77
N ASP A 188 10.94 18.05 -12.69
CA ASP A 188 12.23 18.65 -13.03
C ASP A 188 13.34 18.26 -12.04
N LEU A 189 13.01 18.00 -10.75
CA LEU A 189 13.96 17.43 -9.80
C LEU A 189 14.42 16.03 -10.25
N ILE A 190 13.55 15.20 -10.80
CA ILE A 190 13.93 13.91 -11.38
C ILE A 190 14.89 14.09 -12.57
N LYS A 191 14.59 15.00 -13.50
CA LYS A 191 15.48 15.33 -14.64
C LYS A 191 16.86 15.80 -14.18
N LYS A 192 16.89 16.68 -13.18
CA LYS A 192 18.13 17.18 -12.57
C LYS A 192 18.95 16.03 -11.95
N THR A 193 18.28 15.15 -11.21
CA THR A 193 18.93 13.99 -10.57
C THR A 193 19.50 13.03 -11.62
N ILE A 194 18.75 12.73 -12.68
CA ILE A 194 19.24 11.91 -13.80
C ILE A 194 20.50 12.55 -14.43
N THR A 195 20.48 13.86 -14.61
CA THR A 195 21.65 14.60 -15.13
C THR A 195 22.87 14.44 -14.22
N GLN A 196 22.70 14.55 -12.91
CA GLN A 196 23.76 14.36 -11.93
C GLN A 196 24.32 12.92 -11.93
N ILE A 197 23.46 11.90 -12.07
CA ILE A 197 23.87 10.50 -12.22
C ILE A 197 24.75 10.32 -13.45
N ARG A 198 24.32 10.88 -14.60
CA ARG A 198 25.07 10.82 -15.86
C ARG A 198 26.42 11.55 -15.80
N GLN A 199 26.49 12.71 -15.15
CA GLN A 199 27.73 13.45 -14.95
C GLN A 199 28.78 12.68 -14.15
N LYS A 200 28.34 11.74 -13.28
CA LYS A 200 29.20 10.80 -12.56
C LYS A 200 29.60 9.57 -13.39
N GLY A 201 29.27 9.52 -14.69
CA GLY A 201 29.49 8.37 -15.55
C GLY A 201 28.62 7.15 -15.26
N LYS A 202 27.53 7.34 -14.50
CA LYS A 202 26.62 6.27 -14.09
C LYS A 202 25.33 6.30 -14.92
N ARG A 203 24.54 5.21 -14.83
CA ARG A 203 23.22 5.07 -15.47
C ARG A 203 22.14 4.92 -14.40
N LEU A 204 20.96 5.45 -14.66
CA LEU A 204 19.78 5.17 -13.80
C LEU A 204 19.32 3.73 -14.01
N ALA A 205 19.10 2.99 -12.93
CA ALA A 205 18.48 1.68 -12.98
C ALA A 205 16.96 1.77 -13.00
N PHE A 206 16.38 2.49 -12.03
CA PHE A 206 14.94 2.60 -11.92
C PHE A 206 14.49 3.84 -11.12
N PHE A 207 13.24 4.19 -11.35
CA PHE A 207 12.42 4.97 -10.44
C PHE A 207 11.30 4.07 -9.92
N ILE A 208 11.16 3.91 -8.60
CA ILE A 208 10.07 3.18 -7.96
C ILE A 208 9.15 4.12 -7.21
N VAL A 209 7.85 3.92 -7.34
CA VAL A 209 6.83 4.82 -6.79
C VAL A 209 5.54 4.08 -6.42
N GLU A 210 4.93 4.47 -5.30
CA GLU A 210 3.55 4.14 -4.95
C GLU A 210 2.64 5.17 -5.64
N PRO A 211 1.57 4.79 -6.38
CA PRO A 211 0.67 5.76 -7.05
C PRO A 211 -0.01 6.73 -6.07
N ILE A 212 -0.27 6.26 -4.86
CA ILE A 212 -0.59 7.07 -3.68
C ILE A 212 0.37 6.62 -2.58
N MET A 213 1.07 7.57 -1.98
CA MET A 213 2.02 7.27 -0.92
C MET A 213 1.30 6.63 0.27
N GLY A 214 1.63 5.39 0.60
CA GLY A 214 1.00 4.68 1.71
C GLY A 214 1.50 5.17 3.06
N CYS A 215 2.66 4.68 3.50
CA CYS A 215 3.28 5.06 4.77
C CYS A 215 3.69 6.55 4.82
N GLY A 216 3.88 7.18 3.68
CA GLY A 216 4.14 8.61 3.56
C GLY A 216 2.96 9.52 3.93
N GLY A 217 1.78 8.96 4.26
CA GLY A 217 0.62 9.72 4.74
C GLY A 217 -0.50 9.87 3.72
N GLN A 218 -0.77 8.89 2.89
CA GLN A 218 -1.84 8.82 1.88
C GLN A 218 -1.81 9.99 0.87
N ILE A 219 -0.61 10.44 0.51
CA ILE A 219 -0.42 11.58 -0.41
C ILE A 219 -0.74 11.14 -1.83
N ILE A 220 -1.72 11.81 -2.45
CA ILE A 220 -2.05 11.65 -3.87
C ILE A 220 -1.03 12.46 -4.67
N LEU A 221 -0.34 11.78 -5.59
CA LEU A 221 0.61 12.46 -6.46
C LEU A 221 -0.11 13.35 -7.49
N PRO A 222 0.38 14.57 -7.78
CA PRO A 222 -0.24 15.44 -8.79
C PRO A 222 -0.36 14.76 -10.15
N ALA A 223 -1.45 15.02 -10.86
CA ALA A 223 -1.90 14.26 -12.03
C ALA A 223 -0.84 14.08 -13.14
N SER A 224 -0.04 15.11 -13.45
CA SER A 224 0.98 15.02 -14.52
C SER A 224 2.39 14.65 -14.02
N PHE A 225 2.59 14.56 -12.70
CA PHE A 225 3.91 14.24 -12.13
C PHE A 225 4.44 12.90 -12.64
N MET A 226 3.63 11.83 -12.53
CA MET A 226 4.05 10.49 -12.96
C MET A 226 4.34 10.43 -14.46
N THR A 227 3.53 11.10 -15.28
CA THR A 227 3.74 11.16 -16.73
C THR A 227 5.09 11.77 -17.09
N GLU A 228 5.41 12.95 -16.53
CA GLU A 228 6.68 13.63 -16.78
C GLU A 228 7.89 12.90 -16.18
N ALA A 229 7.73 12.32 -14.98
CA ALA A 229 8.74 11.52 -14.33
C ALA A 229 9.08 10.27 -15.18
N PHE A 230 8.06 9.51 -15.59
CA PHE A 230 8.24 8.28 -16.39
C PHE A 230 8.88 8.57 -17.73
N LYS A 231 8.46 9.64 -18.42
CA LYS A 231 9.10 10.09 -19.64
C LYS A 231 10.61 10.30 -19.45
N SER A 232 10.99 11.04 -18.42
CA SER A 232 12.39 11.36 -18.12
C SER A 232 13.21 10.12 -17.77
N VAL A 233 12.64 9.19 -17.01
CA VAL A 233 13.27 7.93 -16.61
C VAL A 233 13.50 7.02 -17.83
N LYS A 234 12.48 6.85 -18.68
CA LYS A 234 12.57 6.03 -19.91
C LYS A 234 13.57 6.62 -20.92
N GLU A 235 13.59 7.93 -21.12
CA GLU A 235 14.59 8.63 -21.95
C GLU A 235 16.02 8.47 -21.38
N ALA A 236 16.14 8.23 -20.09
CA ALA A 236 17.41 7.92 -19.45
C ALA A 236 17.85 6.46 -19.57
N GLY A 237 16.98 5.57 -20.05
CA GLY A 237 17.20 4.12 -20.13
C GLY A 237 16.97 3.40 -18.79
N GLY A 238 16.36 4.06 -17.81
CA GLY A 238 15.93 3.46 -16.55
C GLY A 238 14.53 2.85 -16.67
N LEU A 239 14.16 1.98 -15.74
CA LEU A 239 12.84 1.37 -15.66
C LEU A 239 11.93 2.10 -14.66
N CYS A 240 10.65 2.19 -14.98
CA CYS A 240 9.60 2.69 -14.09
C CYS A 240 8.92 1.52 -13.38
N ILE A 241 9.06 1.45 -12.07
CA ILE A 241 8.43 0.42 -11.22
C ILE A 241 7.29 1.07 -10.45
N VAL A 242 6.10 0.48 -10.52
CA VAL A 242 4.96 0.90 -9.70
C VAL A 242 4.68 -0.14 -8.63
N ASP A 243 4.69 0.34 -7.38
CA ASP A 243 4.34 -0.44 -6.20
C ASP A 243 2.83 -0.33 -5.93
N GLU A 244 2.07 -1.32 -6.42
CA GLU A 244 0.61 -1.45 -6.23
C GLU A 244 0.24 -2.28 -4.99
N VAL A 245 1.19 -2.60 -4.14
CA VAL A 245 1.00 -3.49 -2.97
C VAL A 245 -0.09 -3.00 -2.02
N GLN A 246 -0.40 -1.70 -1.99
CA GLN A 246 -1.45 -1.14 -1.16
C GLN A 246 -2.65 -0.58 -1.93
N ILE A 247 -2.48 -0.24 -3.21
CA ILE A 247 -3.37 0.63 -3.97
C ILE A 247 -4.23 -0.15 -4.98
N GLY A 248 -3.68 -1.19 -5.58
CA GLY A 248 -4.32 -1.96 -6.65
C GLY A 248 -5.56 -2.76 -6.24
N PHE A 249 -6.09 -3.51 -7.18
CA PHE A 249 -7.25 -4.37 -7.02
C PHE A 249 -8.54 -3.61 -6.68
N GLY A 250 -8.79 -2.49 -7.38
CA GLY A 250 -10.03 -1.73 -7.26
C GLY A 250 -10.16 -0.85 -6.01
N ARG A 251 -9.12 -0.76 -5.17
CA ARG A 251 -9.16 0.00 -3.92
C ARG A 251 -9.47 1.47 -4.10
N VAL A 252 -8.93 2.09 -5.16
CA VAL A 252 -9.17 3.51 -5.48
C VAL A 252 -10.55 3.77 -6.08
N GLY A 253 -11.30 2.73 -6.39
CA GLY A 253 -12.67 2.80 -6.90
C GLY A 253 -12.76 3.25 -8.36
N SER A 254 -12.15 4.37 -8.70
CA SER A 254 -12.18 4.93 -10.06
C SER A 254 -11.46 4.06 -11.10
N HIS A 255 -10.43 3.32 -10.69
CA HIS A 255 -9.60 2.46 -11.53
C HIS A 255 -9.32 1.14 -10.81
N PHE A 256 -8.98 0.10 -11.58
CA PHE A 256 -8.59 -1.18 -10.97
C PHE A 256 -7.16 -1.13 -10.45
N TRP A 257 -6.28 -0.41 -11.15
CA TRP A 257 -4.89 -0.16 -10.77
C TRP A 257 -4.66 1.33 -10.47
N GLY A 258 -3.85 1.62 -9.46
CA GLY A 258 -3.58 3.00 -9.06
C GLY A 258 -2.81 3.81 -10.11
N PHE A 259 -1.89 3.20 -10.86
CA PHE A 259 -1.13 3.89 -11.92
C PHE A 259 -2.02 4.42 -13.05
N GLU A 260 -3.18 3.82 -13.28
CA GLU A 260 -4.13 4.23 -14.31
C GLU A 260 -4.67 5.65 -14.07
N MET A 261 -4.73 6.09 -12.79
CA MET A 261 -5.14 7.47 -12.45
C MET A 261 -4.26 8.54 -13.10
N SER A 262 -3.01 8.21 -13.40
CA SER A 262 -2.04 9.12 -14.05
C SER A 262 -1.89 8.85 -15.54
N GLY A 263 -2.60 7.87 -16.12
CA GLY A 263 -2.53 7.52 -17.55
C GLY A 263 -1.16 7.02 -18.00
N VAL A 264 -0.35 6.47 -17.09
CA VAL A 264 0.99 5.95 -17.41
C VAL A 264 0.97 4.42 -17.53
N ILE A 265 1.89 3.86 -18.31
CA ILE A 265 2.15 2.42 -18.34
C ILE A 265 3.56 2.19 -17.77
N PRO A 266 3.69 1.52 -16.61
CA PRO A 266 4.98 1.19 -16.01
C PRO A 266 5.69 0.08 -16.79
N ASP A 267 6.96 -0.15 -16.46
CA ASP A 267 7.74 -1.25 -17.00
C ASP A 267 7.64 -2.49 -16.13
N ILE A 268 7.46 -2.29 -14.83
CA ILE A 268 7.25 -3.34 -13.83
C ILE A 268 6.17 -2.89 -12.86
N ILE A 269 5.27 -3.82 -12.48
CA ILE A 269 4.30 -3.66 -11.41
C ILE A 269 4.60 -4.70 -10.33
N THR A 270 4.51 -4.28 -9.06
CA THR A 270 4.54 -5.18 -7.92
C THR A 270 3.21 -5.16 -7.18
N ILE A 271 2.72 -6.34 -6.81
CA ILE A 271 1.41 -6.52 -6.20
C ILE A 271 1.58 -7.43 -4.97
N GLY A 272 0.79 -7.18 -3.94
CA GLY A 272 0.80 -8.00 -2.72
C GLY A 272 -0.50 -7.82 -1.94
N LYS A 273 -0.46 -7.88 -0.64
CA LYS A 273 -1.60 -7.68 0.30
C LYS A 273 -2.98 -8.09 -0.24
N PRO A 274 -3.66 -7.27 -1.10
CA PRO A 274 -5.04 -7.50 -1.54
C PRO A 274 -5.22 -8.83 -2.27
N ILE A 275 -4.25 -9.26 -3.09
CA ILE A 275 -4.46 -10.38 -4.00
C ILE A 275 -4.64 -11.74 -3.32
N GLY A 276 -4.18 -11.87 -2.07
CA GLY A 276 -4.30 -13.10 -1.29
C GLY A 276 -5.40 -13.06 -0.22
N ASN A 277 -6.06 -11.90 0.00
CA ASN A 277 -7.04 -11.71 1.07
C ASN A 277 -6.57 -12.26 2.43
N GLY A 278 -5.32 -11.97 2.81
CA GLY A 278 -4.68 -12.47 4.03
C GLY A 278 -3.82 -13.71 3.84
N HIS A 279 -3.94 -14.42 2.72
CA HIS A 279 -3.03 -15.50 2.35
C HIS A 279 -1.72 -14.94 1.75
N PRO A 280 -0.53 -15.52 2.06
CA PRO A 280 0.72 -15.11 1.46
C PRO A 280 0.73 -15.31 -0.06
N LEU A 281 0.54 -14.24 -0.80
CA LEU A 281 0.54 -14.21 -2.26
C LEU A 281 0.95 -12.82 -2.75
N SER A 282 1.81 -12.79 -3.74
CA SER A 282 2.33 -11.58 -4.34
C SER A 282 2.81 -11.87 -5.76
N VAL A 283 3.00 -10.86 -6.58
CA VAL A 283 3.45 -11.04 -7.96
C VAL A 283 4.21 -9.82 -8.47
N VAL A 284 5.22 -10.05 -9.31
CA VAL A 284 5.83 -9.06 -10.19
C VAL A 284 5.29 -9.29 -11.59
N ILE A 285 4.80 -8.23 -12.23
CA ILE A 285 4.39 -8.30 -13.64
C ILE A 285 5.23 -7.32 -14.44
N THR A 286 5.73 -7.78 -15.59
CA THR A 286 6.62 -6.98 -16.43
C THR A 286 6.42 -7.26 -17.90
N LYS A 287 7.07 -6.46 -18.74
CA LYS A 287 7.08 -6.60 -20.20
C LYS A 287 7.95 -7.78 -20.62
N LYS A 288 7.60 -8.42 -21.72
CA LYS A 288 8.31 -9.59 -22.27
C LYS A 288 9.80 -9.33 -22.51
N ASN A 289 10.13 -8.21 -23.15
CA ASN A 289 11.52 -7.86 -23.44
C ASN A 289 12.38 -7.67 -22.17
N ILE A 290 11.78 -7.22 -21.05
CA ILE A 290 12.47 -7.08 -19.76
C ILE A 290 12.68 -8.46 -19.13
N ALA A 291 11.65 -9.32 -19.18
CA ALA A 291 11.76 -10.69 -18.71
C ALA A 291 12.80 -11.52 -19.48
N GLU A 292 12.91 -11.31 -20.79
CA GLU A 292 13.92 -11.96 -21.64
C GLU A 292 15.36 -11.58 -21.23
N VAL A 293 15.61 -10.33 -20.88
CA VAL A 293 16.93 -9.90 -20.35
C VAL A 293 17.21 -10.54 -18.99
N PHE A 294 16.19 -10.71 -18.14
CA PHE A 294 16.35 -11.38 -16.85
C PHE A 294 16.63 -12.89 -16.97
N ASN A 295 16.24 -13.51 -18.09
CA ASN A 295 16.53 -14.91 -18.39
C ASN A 295 17.99 -15.08 -18.90
N ASN A 296 18.96 -14.80 -18.05
CA ASN A 296 20.37 -14.76 -18.36
C ASN A 296 21.14 -16.06 -18.05
N GLY A 297 20.44 -17.15 -17.77
CA GLY A 297 21.00 -18.46 -17.40
C GLY A 297 21.05 -18.73 -15.89
N MET A 298 20.83 -17.72 -15.04
CA MET A 298 20.60 -17.92 -13.61
C MET A 298 19.15 -18.24 -13.36
N GLU A 299 18.86 -19.49 -12.92
CA GLU A 299 17.50 -19.92 -12.61
C GLU A 299 16.86 -18.99 -11.57
N TYR A 300 15.63 -18.54 -11.84
CA TYR A 300 14.75 -17.99 -10.82
C TYR A 300 13.83 -19.11 -10.29
N PHE A 301 13.93 -19.42 -9.03
CA PHE A 301 13.07 -20.38 -8.35
C PHE A 301 12.55 -19.82 -7.03
N ASN A 302 11.25 -19.99 -6.81
CA ASN A 302 10.58 -19.68 -5.54
C ASN A 302 9.82 -20.92 -5.08
N SER A 303 10.08 -21.40 -3.86
CA SER A 303 9.50 -22.64 -3.35
C SER A 303 7.99 -22.60 -3.23
N PHE A 304 7.42 -21.44 -2.94
CA PHE A 304 5.99 -21.25 -2.67
C PHE A 304 5.30 -20.31 -3.67
N GLY A 305 6.05 -19.45 -4.36
CA GLY A 305 5.49 -18.53 -5.36
C GLY A 305 4.83 -19.30 -6.50
N GLY A 306 3.57 -18.99 -6.82
CA GLY A 306 2.81 -19.64 -7.89
C GLY A 306 2.35 -21.06 -7.58
N ASN A 307 2.31 -21.47 -6.31
CA ASN A 307 1.72 -22.76 -5.94
C ASN A 307 0.20 -22.79 -6.26
N PRO A 308 -0.36 -23.96 -6.55
CA PRO A 308 -1.77 -24.09 -6.94
C PRO A 308 -2.76 -23.52 -5.95
N VAL A 309 -2.56 -23.71 -4.64
CA VAL A 309 -3.48 -23.20 -3.61
C VAL A 309 -3.51 -21.68 -3.58
N SER A 310 -2.33 -21.02 -3.61
CA SER A 310 -2.25 -19.56 -3.67
C SER A 310 -2.87 -19.01 -4.96
N SER A 311 -2.69 -19.71 -6.08
CA SER A 311 -3.25 -19.30 -7.37
C SER A 311 -4.77 -19.36 -7.39
N GLU A 312 -5.38 -20.41 -6.85
CA GLU A 312 -6.85 -20.53 -6.72
C GLU A 312 -7.42 -19.49 -5.74
N ILE A 313 -6.71 -19.19 -4.66
CA ILE A 313 -7.07 -18.10 -3.74
C ILE A 313 -7.06 -16.76 -4.48
N GLY A 314 -5.98 -16.45 -5.20
CA GLY A 314 -5.86 -15.21 -5.97
C GLY A 314 -6.94 -15.08 -7.03
N GLN A 315 -7.25 -16.17 -7.73
CA GLN A 315 -8.35 -16.22 -8.71
C GLN A 315 -9.69 -15.93 -8.03
N ALA A 316 -9.98 -16.57 -6.90
CA ALA A 316 -11.22 -16.33 -6.17
C ALA A 316 -11.36 -14.86 -5.71
N VAL A 317 -10.26 -14.23 -5.27
CA VAL A 317 -10.28 -12.80 -4.91
C VAL A 317 -10.58 -11.93 -6.13
N LEU A 318 -9.96 -12.19 -7.26
CA LEU A 318 -10.19 -11.44 -8.51
C LEU A 318 -11.65 -11.54 -8.97
N ASP A 319 -12.21 -12.76 -8.93
CA ASP A 319 -13.60 -13.04 -9.30
C ASP A 319 -14.59 -12.33 -8.35
N ILE A 320 -14.36 -12.38 -7.03
CA ILE A 320 -15.21 -11.72 -6.04
C ILE A 320 -15.26 -10.21 -6.26
N ILE A 321 -14.11 -9.56 -6.50
CA ILE A 321 -14.09 -8.12 -6.75
C ILE A 321 -14.99 -7.74 -7.92
N LYS A 322 -14.94 -8.53 -9.00
CA LYS A 322 -15.72 -8.30 -10.21
C LYS A 322 -17.20 -8.62 -10.02
N GLU A 323 -17.51 -9.79 -9.46
CA GLU A 323 -18.88 -10.30 -9.36
C GLU A 323 -19.72 -9.61 -8.26
N GLU A 324 -19.06 -9.12 -7.21
CA GLU A 324 -19.70 -8.38 -6.13
C GLU A 324 -19.57 -6.85 -6.28
N ASP A 325 -19.14 -6.38 -7.45
CA ASP A 325 -18.98 -4.94 -7.77
C ASP A 325 -18.16 -4.15 -6.73
N LEU A 326 -17.13 -4.78 -6.11
CA LEU A 326 -16.42 -4.19 -4.97
C LEU A 326 -15.60 -2.95 -5.35
N GLN A 327 -15.13 -2.82 -6.59
CA GLN A 327 -14.50 -1.60 -7.07
C GLN A 327 -15.50 -0.44 -7.12
N LYS A 328 -16.71 -0.68 -7.61
CA LYS A 328 -17.78 0.33 -7.63
C LYS A 328 -18.18 0.71 -6.21
N ASN A 329 -18.33 -0.28 -5.31
CA ASN A 329 -18.58 0.00 -3.89
C ASN A 329 -17.49 0.86 -3.26
N ALA A 330 -16.22 0.61 -3.57
CA ALA A 330 -15.10 1.44 -3.09
C ALA A 330 -15.21 2.89 -3.58
N TYR A 331 -15.60 3.09 -4.83
CA TYR A 331 -15.82 4.43 -5.39
C TYR A 331 -16.97 5.18 -4.69
N GLU A 332 -18.15 4.54 -4.64
CA GLU A 332 -19.36 5.16 -4.10
C GLU A 332 -19.28 5.40 -2.59
N THR A 333 -18.81 4.41 -1.84
CA THR A 333 -18.66 4.52 -0.38
C THR A 333 -17.50 5.43 0.00
N GLY A 334 -16.39 5.39 -0.75
CA GLY A 334 -15.26 6.29 -0.53
C GLY A 334 -15.61 7.75 -0.77
N THR A 335 -16.35 8.04 -1.87
CA THR A 335 -16.85 9.40 -2.16
C THR A 335 -17.79 9.88 -1.05
N TYR A 336 -18.70 9.03 -0.60
CA TYR A 336 -19.61 9.34 0.50
C TYR A 336 -18.85 9.66 1.80
N LEU A 337 -17.89 8.82 2.16
CA LEU A 337 -17.06 9.01 3.36
C LEU A 337 -16.22 10.30 3.28
N LEU A 338 -15.60 10.58 2.12
CA LEU A 338 -14.83 11.82 1.92
C LEU A 338 -15.70 13.06 2.10
N THR A 339 -16.94 13.05 1.58
CA THR A 339 -17.89 14.19 1.77
C THR A 339 -18.18 14.40 3.25
N GLY A 340 -18.50 13.35 4.01
CA GLY A 340 -18.74 13.48 5.45
C GLY A 340 -17.51 13.92 6.25
N LEU A 341 -16.30 13.53 5.81
CA LEU A 341 -15.05 13.97 6.43
C LEU A 341 -14.80 15.47 6.17
N GLU A 342 -15.08 15.98 4.96
CA GLU A 342 -14.96 17.43 4.68
C GLU A 342 -15.95 18.25 5.55
N ASP A 343 -17.18 17.74 5.79
CA ASP A 343 -18.12 18.35 6.73
C ASP A 343 -17.56 18.42 8.17
N LEU A 344 -16.76 17.39 8.58
CA LEU A 344 -16.07 17.41 9.87
C LEU A 344 -14.90 18.39 9.89
N LYS A 345 -14.15 18.51 8.82
CA LYS A 345 -13.05 19.49 8.69
C LYS A 345 -13.52 20.92 8.84
N ASP A 346 -14.69 21.24 8.28
CA ASP A 346 -15.30 22.58 8.44
C ASP A 346 -15.67 22.89 9.90
N LYS A 347 -15.92 21.86 10.72
CA LYS A 347 -16.27 22.00 12.14
C LYS A 347 -15.06 21.98 13.07
N TYR A 348 -14.02 21.25 12.71
CA TYR A 348 -12.88 20.92 13.61
C TYR A 348 -11.54 21.35 13.01
N HIS A 349 -11.01 22.48 13.45
CA HIS A 349 -9.77 23.08 12.92
C HIS A 349 -8.51 22.23 13.08
N ILE A 350 -8.55 21.21 13.95
CA ILE A 350 -7.45 20.23 14.06
C ILE A 350 -7.30 19.38 12.78
N ILE A 351 -8.34 19.24 11.97
CA ILE A 351 -8.29 18.54 10.69
C ILE A 351 -7.69 19.50 9.66
N GLY A 352 -6.41 19.33 9.36
CA GLY A 352 -5.67 20.16 8.41
C GLY A 352 -5.97 19.82 6.97
N ASP A 353 -5.98 18.53 6.64
CA ASP A 353 -6.19 18.04 5.30
C ASP A 353 -6.92 16.69 5.28
N ILE A 354 -7.75 16.48 4.25
CA ILE A 354 -8.39 15.22 3.93
C ILE A 354 -8.02 14.86 2.50
N ARG A 355 -7.49 13.67 2.32
CA ARG A 355 -7.06 13.21 0.99
C ARG A 355 -7.30 11.74 0.81
N GLY A 356 -7.48 11.31 -0.42
CA GLY A 356 -7.71 9.91 -0.75
C GLY A 356 -8.60 9.72 -1.96
N CYS A 357 -8.78 8.47 -2.36
CA CYS A 357 -9.74 8.06 -3.37
C CYS A 357 -10.22 6.64 -3.07
N GLY A 358 -11.48 6.37 -3.39
CA GLY A 358 -12.10 5.11 -3.02
C GLY A 358 -11.99 4.86 -1.52
N LEU A 359 -11.60 3.65 -1.15
CA LEU A 359 -11.38 3.24 0.24
C LEU A 359 -9.89 3.29 0.64
N PHE A 360 -9.21 4.38 0.25
CA PHE A 360 -7.83 4.69 0.62
C PHE A 360 -7.76 6.16 1.02
N ILE A 361 -7.92 6.46 2.31
CA ILE A 361 -8.14 7.82 2.83
C ILE A 361 -7.16 8.12 3.96
N GLY A 362 -6.67 9.35 4.02
CA GLY A 362 -5.89 9.94 5.09
C GLY A 362 -6.51 11.23 5.59
N ILE A 363 -6.54 11.39 6.92
CA ILE A 363 -6.96 12.63 7.58
C ILE A 363 -5.75 13.15 8.35
N GLU A 364 -5.22 14.27 7.92
CA GLU A 364 -4.04 14.85 8.54
C GLU A 364 -4.43 15.83 9.65
N LEU A 365 -3.92 15.60 10.86
CA LEU A 365 -4.18 16.45 12.01
C LEU A 365 -3.02 17.44 12.22
N ILE A 366 -3.39 18.71 12.43
CA ILE A 366 -2.44 19.82 12.70
C ILE A 366 -2.88 20.59 13.94
N LYS A 367 -1.93 21.22 14.62
CA LYS A 367 -2.24 22.08 15.79
C LYS A 367 -2.71 23.46 15.35
N ASN A 368 -2.20 23.96 14.25
CA ASN A 368 -2.61 25.25 13.67
C ASN A 368 -2.18 25.37 12.19
N TYR A 369 -2.85 26.24 11.44
CA TYR A 369 -2.58 26.51 10.03
C TYR A 369 -1.41 27.47 9.77
N GLU A 370 -0.91 28.20 10.78
CA GLU A 370 0.15 29.19 10.59
C GLU A 370 1.49 28.53 10.28
N ASN A 371 1.84 27.50 11.04
CA ASN A 371 3.10 26.78 10.89
C ASN A 371 2.92 25.30 10.56
N MET A 372 1.66 24.85 10.34
CA MET A 372 1.32 23.49 9.96
C MET A 372 1.86 22.42 10.95
N LEU A 373 1.96 22.78 12.26
CA LEU A 373 2.56 21.92 13.28
C LEU A 373 1.79 20.60 13.40
N PRO A 374 2.43 19.43 13.22
CA PRO A 374 1.78 18.13 13.33
C PRO A 374 1.15 17.90 14.71
N ALA A 375 -0.04 17.32 14.74
CA ALA A 375 -0.78 16.96 15.96
C ALA A 375 -0.65 15.46 16.27
N ALA A 376 0.59 14.95 16.40
CA ALA A 376 0.86 13.52 16.57
C ALA A 376 0.24 12.92 17.85
N HIS A 377 0.35 13.65 18.97
CA HIS A 377 -0.24 13.21 20.25
C HIS A 377 -1.77 13.14 20.18
N GLU A 378 -2.39 14.15 19.58
CA GLU A 378 -3.84 14.21 19.37
C GLU A 378 -4.29 13.09 18.43
N ALA A 379 -3.50 12.79 17.40
CA ALA A 379 -3.78 11.69 16.48
C ALA A 379 -3.73 10.32 17.16
N GLU A 380 -2.74 10.08 18.02
CA GLU A 380 -2.65 8.86 18.84
C GLU A 380 -3.85 8.73 19.79
N LEU A 381 -4.25 9.82 20.43
CA LEU A 381 -5.44 9.88 21.28
C LEU A 381 -6.71 9.51 20.50
N VAL A 382 -6.89 10.09 19.31
CA VAL A 382 -8.03 9.78 18.43
C VAL A 382 -8.05 8.28 18.09
N VAL A 383 -6.93 7.68 17.69
CA VAL A 383 -6.85 6.25 17.35
C VAL A 383 -7.27 5.36 18.52
N ASN A 384 -6.79 5.66 19.74
CA ASN A 384 -7.14 4.88 20.93
C ASN A 384 -8.62 5.03 21.31
N GLN A 385 -9.18 6.24 21.21
CA GLN A 385 -10.60 6.47 21.51
C GLN A 385 -11.54 5.90 20.45
N MET A 386 -11.17 5.94 19.16
CA MET A 386 -11.91 5.25 18.09
C MET A 386 -12.00 3.75 18.36
N LYS A 387 -10.90 3.11 18.78
CA LYS A 387 -10.91 1.70 19.22
C LYS A 387 -11.90 1.47 20.37
N GLN A 388 -11.99 2.37 21.36
CA GLN A 388 -12.96 2.24 22.44
C GLN A 388 -14.41 2.30 21.95
N LYS A 389 -14.67 3.15 20.94
CA LYS A 389 -15.97 3.24 20.23
C LYS A 389 -16.22 2.06 19.26
N GLY A 390 -15.28 1.12 19.12
CA GLY A 390 -15.43 -0.06 18.27
C GLY A 390 -15.05 0.14 16.81
N VAL A 391 -14.28 1.19 16.49
CA VAL A 391 -13.75 1.45 15.15
C VAL A 391 -12.24 1.39 15.15
N LEU A 392 -11.65 0.54 14.32
CA LEU A 392 -10.20 0.37 14.21
C LEU A 392 -9.65 1.21 13.07
N ILE A 393 -8.84 2.21 13.42
CA ILE A 393 -8.03 3.02 12.52
C ILE A 393 -6.57 3.00 13.00
N SER A 394 -5.63 3.57 12.25
CA SER A 394 -4.21 3.61 12.62
C SER A 394 -3.59 4.92 12.15
N LEU A 395 -2.29 5.09 12.39
CA LEU A 395 -1.51 6.25 11.98
C LEU A 395 -0.57 5.92 10.84
N ASP A 396 -0.32 6.90 9.98
CA ASP A 396 0.74 6.95 8.97
C ASP A 396 1.34 8.37 8.93
N GLY A 397 2.21 8.61 7.96
CA GLY A 397 2.94 9.86 7.77
C GLY A 397 4.23 9.91 8.58
N PRO A 398 5.21 10.72 8.14
CA PRO A 398 6.50 10.84 8.82
C PRO A 398 6.39 11.42 10.22
N ASP A 399 5.35 12.21 10.48
CA ASP A 399 5.09 12.88 11.77
C ASP A 399 4.03 12.14 12.60
N TYR A 400 3.57 10.95 12.20
CA TYR A 400 2.54 10.15 12.88
C TYR A 400 1.24 10.92 13.20
N ASN A 401 0.86 11.85 12.34
CA ASN A 401 -0.31 12.73 12.51
C ASN A 401 -1.41 12.52 11.45
N VAL A 402 -1.28 11.47 10.61
CA VAL A 402 -2.27 11.13 9.59
C VAL A 402 -3.05 9.91 10.02
N LEU A 403 -4.36 10.08 10.26
CA LEU A 403 -5.28 8.97 10.51
C LEU A 403 -5.48 8.19 9.22
N LYS A 404 -5.17 6.91 9.26
CA LYS A 404 -5.22 6.02 8.10
C LYS A 404 -6.53 5.24 8.08
N ILE A 405 -7.27 5.33 6.97
CA ILE A 405 -8.52 4.61 6.72
C ILE A 405 -8.38 3.80 5.42
N LYS A 406 -8.29 2.47 5.56
CA LYS A 406 -8.09 1.51 4.45
C LYS A 406 -8.86 0.21 4.75
N PRO A 407 -10.21 0.25 4.84
CA PRO A 407 -11.02 -0.91 5.22
C PRO A 407 -10.99 -2.00 4.13
N PRO A 408 -11.48 -3.21 4.41
CA PRO A 408 -11.90 -4.16 3.39
C PRO A 408 -12.89 -3.54 2.40
N LEU A 409 -12.89 -3.97 1.12
CA LEU A 409 -13.75 -3.38 0.09
C LEU A 409 -15.26 -3.63 0.29
N VAL A 410 -15.61 -4.54 1.18
CA VAL A 410 -17.01 -4.79 1.61
C VAL A 410 -17.52 -3.74 2.62
N PHE A 411 -16.69 -2.78 3.02
CA PHE A 411 -17.08 -1.63 3.82
C PHE A 411 -18.13 -0.80 3.05
N ASN A 412 -19.25 -0.44 3.70
CA ASN A 412 -20.39 0.17 3.06
C ASN A 412 -20.78 1.52 3.70
N LYS A 413 -21.82 2.18 3.19
CA LYS A 413 -22.25 3.50 3.66
C LYS A 413 -22.66 3.51 5.14
N ASN A 414 -23.31 2.45 5.65
CA ASN A 414 -23.64 2.37 7.09
C ASN A 414 -22.38 2.30 7.96
N ASN A 415 -21.33 1.65 7.45
CA ASN A 415 -20.05 1.62 8.13
C ASN A 415 -19.34 3.01 8.08
N ALA A 416 -19.52 3.74 6.98
CA ALA A 416 -19.03 5.11 6.85
C ALA A 416 -19.73 6.04 7.84
N ASP A 417 -21.06 5.95 7.97
CA ASP A 417 -21.84 6.70 8.96
C ASP A 417 -21.34 6.42 10.38
N TYR A 418 -21.18 5.14 10.73
CA TYR A 418 -20.70 4.75 12.06
C TYR A 418 -19.29 5.27 12.35
N LEU A 419 -18.40 5.26 11.33
CA LEU A 419 -17.06 5.82 11.46
C LEU A 419 -17.11 7.34 11.66
N LEU A 420 -17.92 8.07 10.87
CA LEU A 420 -18.07 9.52 10.95
C LEU A 420 -18.64 9.95 12.30
N GLU A 421 -19.72 9.30 12.76
CA GLU A 421 -20.34 9.56 14.06
C GLU A 421 -19.37 9.29 15.21
N SER A 422 -18.61 8.19 15.14
CA SER A 422 -17.59 7.84 16.14
C SER A 422 -16.46 8.88 16.17
N LEU A 423 -15.99 9.32 14.99
CA LEU A 423 -14.93 10.31 14.88
C LEU A 423 -15.41 11.68 15.40
N GLU A 424 -16.61 12.11 15.01
CA GLU A 424 -17.19 13.36 15.52
C GLU A 424 -17.34 13.33 17.04
N ALA A 425 -17.82 12.23 17.61
CA ALA A 425 -17.91 12.08 19.06
C ALA A 425 -16.54 12.19 19.75
N VAL A 426 -15.47 11.59 19.16
CA VAL A 426 -14.10 11.73 19.67
C VAL A 426 -13.62 13.19 19.60
N MET A 427 -13.92 13.91 18.51
CA MET A 427 -13.56 15.33 18.38
C MET A 427 -14.27 16.20 19.42
N VAL A 428 -15.55 15.92 19.70
CA VAL A 428 -16.33 16.63 20.75
C VAL A 428 -15.78 16.33 22.14
N ASP A 429 -15.57 15.04 22.46
CA ASP A 429 -15.10 14.59 23.79
C ASP A 429 -13.74 15.23 24.17
N ASN A 430 -12.89 15.53 23.19
CA ASN A 430 -11.58 16.15 23.39
C ASN A 430 -11.56 17.67 23.15
N ASN A 431 -12.70 18.27 22.83
CA ASN A 431 -12.82 19.70 22.57
C ASN A 431 -11.86 20.23 21.46
N PHE A 432 -11.68 19.47 20.37
CA PHE A 432 -10.83 19.77 19.22
C PHE A 432 -11.47 20.80 18.25
N ARG A 433 -12.12 21.82 18.77
CA ARG A 433 -12.79 22.87 17.98
C ARG A 433 -11.85 23.92 17.45
#